data_913488b25f2ee805c8803fb7424169cc
#
_entry.id   913488b25f2ee805c8803fb7424169cc
#
_cell.length_a   1.000
_cell.length_b   1.000
_cell.length_c   1.000
_cell.angle_alpha   90.00
_cell.angle_beta   90.00
_cell.angle_gamma   90.00
#
_symmetry.space_group_name_H-M   'P 1'
#
loop_
_entity.id
_entity.type
_entity.pdbx_description
1 polymer ?
#
loop_
_entity_poly.entity_id
_entity_poly.type
_entity_poly.pdbx_seq_one_letter_code
_entity_poly.pdbx_strand_id
1 'polypeptide(L)'
;MLGGGPDESQLPEEERGRFRLDENSMGLAKGRFWLATLMQMTLPGVPSIYYGDEYALEGLSDPGNRRTLPTPDAVHDRDMLNMVRNTIMLRRALPFLIDGTLDAFAYNDDVLCYRRRGSDGQVASVLINHSLSDARSVRVPIEGDFALDLISGSDLKRGADGCAEVRLWPLGSAVVYSSKEQRLQKPLERGAGVIAHITSLPNAGRAGTLGAPARRFIDHLAATGLRYWQVLPVNPTDSFGSPYAGPSAFAGNPNLLEETTSELKRAFERFKAEGGFTSREFFEFARENESWLDPYCAFMAVKDAMNGTSRHSWPDELRRYHVDIFADARFADRARYHAFVQFRFEREWTEMLAYAHEKGIEIVGDIPMYVSDDSADAWSEPEMFSLGTDGMPYEIAGVPPDRFSATGQVWGNPTYNWDHMRKDGYVWWLARLRRSFKLYDRVRLDHFLGFHNYFAIPAGGTGADGTWMPGPGIELFQRAFEEFGPLPLIAEDLGILTPGVRALLASCGFSGMDVLEFADYDIREQIWPHNEKVLYTSTHDTSTLVGFCQRSFCSDSDEHQAKYLATEIIRQALDSPATLVMMQLQDLLCLDDDARMNVPGVAEGNWSWQANEDLICDYERKIAGVLSETGRTRA
;
A
#
# COMPACT_ATOMS: atom_id res chain seq x y z
N MET A 1 25.32 30.72 -13.93
CA MET A 1 25.72 30.84 -12.51
C MET A 1 25.99 29.48 -11.90
N LEU A 2 25.03 28.58 -11.76
CA LEU A 2 25.25 27.30 -11.07
C LEU A 2 26.24 26.37 -11.78
N GLY A 3 26.29 26.36 -13.11
CA GLY A 3 27.20 25.53 -13.91
C GLY A 3 28.60 26.10 -14.16
N GLY A 4 28.90 27.32 -13.67
CA GLY A 4 30.18 27.95 -13.92
C GLY A 4 30.35 28.46 -15.36
N GLY A 5 29.24 28.77 -16.04
CA GLY A 5 29.27 29.35 -17.40
C GLY A 5 29.98 30.70 -17.45
N PRO A 6 30.30 31.20 -18.64
CA PRO A 6 31.02 32.47 -18.82
C PRO A 6 30.23 33.64 -18.24
N ASP A 7 30.98 34.69 -17.86
CA ASP A 7 30.35 35.96 -17.52
C ASP A 7 29.58 36.46 -18.75
N GLU A 8 28.29 36.73 -18.60
CA GLU A 8 27.41 37.17 -19.66
C GLU A 8 27.92 38.41 -20.39
N SER A 9 28.63 39.30 -19.68
CA SER A 9 29.24 40.49 -20.25
C SER A 9 30.31 40.16 -21.31
N GLN A 10 30.85 38.93 -21.29
CA GLN A 10 31.86 38.46 -22.24
C GLN A 10 31.27 37.81 -23.48
N LEU A 11 29.93 37.56 -23.49
CA LEU A 11 29.25 36.99 -24.62
C LEU A 11 28.71 38.09 -25.56
N PRO A 12 28.89 37.97 -26.88
CA PRO A 12 28.21 38.83 -27.85
C PRO A 12 26.69 38.76 -27.67
N GLU A 13 26.00 39.87 -27.81
CA GLU A 13 24.55 39.97 -27.60
C GLU A 13 23.76 38.94 -28.43
N GLU A 14 24.22 38.67 -29.66
CA GLU A 14 23.64 37.69 -30.58
C GLU A 14 23.78 36.24 -30.10
N GLU A 15 24.76 35.93 -29.26
CA GLU A 15 25.05 34.59 -28.74
C GLU A 15 24.37 34.32 -27.44
N ARG A 16 24.04 35.36 -26.62
CA ARG A 16 23.41 35.20 -25.30
C ARG A 16 22.13 34.38 -25.34
N GLY A 17 21.28 34.63 -26.34
CA GLY A 17 20.01 33.89 -26.51
C GLY A 17 20.19 32.42 -26.90
N ARG A 18 21.34 32.06 -27.49
CA ARG A 18 21.65 30.71 -27.98
C ARG A 18 22.60 29.92 -27.08
N PHE A 19 23.18 30.59 -26.09
CA PHE A 19 24.12 29.95 -25.17
C PHE A 19 23.48 28.76 -24.48
N ARG A 20 24.22 27.65 -24.39
CA ARG A 20 23.90 26.45 -23.64
C ARG A 20 25.14 25.97 -22.92
N LEU A 21 24.94 25.41 -21.73
CA LEU A 21 26.01 24.73 -20.99
C LEU A 21 26.44 23.45 -21.72
N ASP A 22 27.70 23.12 -21.66
CA ASP A 22 28.17 21.77 -21.99
C ASP A 22 27.67 20.74 -20.96
N GLU A 23 27.77 19.46 -21.29
CA GLU A 23 27.24 18.37 -20.50
C GLU A 23 27.81 18.33 -19.06
N ASN A 24 29.11 18.57 -18.89
CA ASN A 24 29.74 18.56 -17.57
C ASN A 24 29.28 19.76 -16.73
N SER A 25 29.24 20.94 -17.31
CA SER A 25 28.73 22.16 -16.69
C SER A 25 27.25 22.05 -16.33
N MET A 26 26.45 21.39 -17.17
CA MET A 26 25.03 21.09 -16.89
C MET A 26 24.91 20.11 -15.73
N GLY A 27 25.70 19.03 -15.67
CA GLY A 27 25.72 18.09 -14.56
C GLY A 27 26.03 18.78 -13.22
N LEU A 28 27.05 19.66 -13.21
CA LEU A 28 27.39 20.49 -12.07
C LEU A 28 26.25 21.44 -11.65
N ALA A 29 25.61 22.09 -12.64
CA ALA A 29 24.48 22.98 -12.38
C ALA A 29 23.32 22.24 -11.73
N LYS A 30 22.98 21.05 -12.23
CA LYS A 30 21.92 20.19 -11.67
C LYS A 30 22.21 19.76 -10.24
N GLY A 31 23.45 19.31 -9.95
CA GLY A 31 23.85 18.95 -8.59
C GLY A 31 23.72 20.11 -7.60
N ARG A 32 24.17 21.31 -7.99
CA ARG A 32 24.00 22.51 -7.15
C ARG A 32 22.55 22.95 -7.01
N PHE A 33 21.76 22.83 -8.08
CA PHE A 33 20.35 23.13 -8.05
C PHE A 33 19.59 22.16 -7.12
N TRP A 34 19.97 20.88 -7.13
CA TRP A 34 19.46 19.89 -6.18
C TRP A 34 19.63 20.35 -4.73
N LEU A 35 20.86 20.72 -4.34
CA LEU A 35 21.13 21.17 -2.98
C LEU A 35 20.34 22.42 -2.61
N ALA A 36 20.25 23.39 -3.54
CA ALA A 36 19.48 24.62 -3.35
C ALA A 36 17.98 24.34 -3.19
N THR A 37 17.41 23.45 -4.02
CA THR A 37 16.00 23.06 -3.95
C THR A 37 15.70 22.31 -2.65
N LEU A 38 16.57 21.40 -2.23
CA LEU A 38 16.41 20.70 -0.95
C LEU A 38 16.42 21.68 0.22
N MET A 39 17.34 22.65 0.23
CA MET A 39 17.36 23.71 1.25
C MET A 39 16.07 24.52 1.22
N GLN A 40 15.62 24.98 0.05
CA GLN A 40 14.41 25.78 -0.09
C GLN A 40 13.18 25.05 0.45
N MET A 41 13.06 23.74 0.18
CA MET A 41 11.93 22.93 0.62
C MET A 41 11.98 22.53 2.09
N THR A 42 13.14 22.58 2.73
CA THR A 42 13.30 22.17 4.14
C THR A 42 13.51 23.33 5.11
N LEU A 43 13.84 24.52 4.63
CA LEU A 43 13.92 25.74 5.45
C LEU A 43 12.52 26.32 5.77
N PRO A 44 12.39 27.14 6.85
CA PRO A 44 11.16 27.87 7.14
C PRO A 44 10.75 28.82 6.01
N GLY A 45 9.47 29.11 5.91
CA GLY A 45 8.92 30.07 4.95
C GLY A 45 8.19 29.41 3.79
N VAL A 46 7.84 30.20 2.79
CA VAL A 46 7.11 29.74 1.59
C VAL A 46 8.10 29.55 0.45
N PRO A 47 8.35 28.30 0.00
CA PRO A 47 9.22 28.05 -1.13
C PRO A 47 8.61 28.60 -2.42
N SER A 48 9.45 29.14 -3.30
CA SER A 48 9.04 29.64 -4.60
C SER A 48 9.95 29.06 -5.67
N ILE A 49 9.39 28.35 -6.64
CA ILE A 49 10.09 27.82 -7.79
C ILE A 49 9.85 28.76 -8.96
N TYR A 50 10.93 29.23 -9.60
CA TYR A 50 10.80 29.99 -10.82
C TYR A 50 10.44 29.05 -11.96
N TYR A 51 9.46 29.43 -12.81
CA TYR A 51 8.99 28.55 -13.87
C TYR A 51 10.13 28.16 -14.83
N GLY A 52 10.18 26.88 -15.15
CA GLY A 52 11.21 26.30 -16.00
C GLY A 52 12.42 25.73 -15.25
N ASP A 53 12.65 26.12 -13.99
CA ASP A 53 13.73 25.53 -13.17
C ASP A 53 13.52 24.02 -13.02
N GLU A 54 12.28 23.59 -12.87
CA GLU A 54 11.88 22.18 -12.78
C GLU A 54 12.15 21.38 -14.05
N TYR A 55 12.42 22.03 -15.16
CA TYR A 55 12.79 21.41 -16.45
C TYR A 55 14.26 21.66 -16.83
N ALA A 56 15.07 22.19 -15.93
CA ALA A 56 16.43 22.65 -16.20
C ALA A 56 16.48 23.65 -17.39
N LEU A 57 15.48 24.52 -17.48
CA LEU A 57 15.42 25.55 -18.52
C LEU A 57 16.56 26.56 -18.31
N GLU A 58 17.48 26.59 -19.28
CA GLU A 58 18.60 27.50 -19.20
C GLU A 58 18.20 28.93 -19.56
N GLY A 59 18.71 29.90 -18.82
CA GLY A 59 18.58 31.31 -19.10
C GLY A 59 19.78 32.07 -18.55
N LEU A 60 20.16 33.17 -19.20
CA LEU A 60 21.10 34.15 -18.66
C LEU A 60 20.31 35.23 -17.92
N SER A 61 20.82 36.46 -17.85
CA SER A 61 20.08 37.58 -17.30
C SER A 61 18.83 37.94 -18.14
N ASP A 62 18.03 38.87 -17.62
CA ASP A 62 16.86 39.41 -18.32
C ASP A 62 17.25 40.02 -19.70
N PRO A 63 16.55 39.70 -20.78
CA PRO A 63 15.32 38.90 -20.87
C PRO A 63 15.52 37.40 -21.13
N GLY A 64 16.75 36.92 -21.18
CA GLY A 64 17.08 35.52 -21.51
C GLY A 64 16.51 34.49 -20.52
N ASN A 65 16.30 34.89 -19.26
CA ASN A 65 15.68 34.08 -18.21
C ASN A 65 14.15 33.97 -18.35
N ARG A 66 13.51 34.68 -19.27
CA ARG A 66 12.05 34.69 -19.51
C ARG A 66 11.66 33.90 -20.76
N ARG A 67 12.33 32.80 -21.03
CA ARG A 67 12.00 31.94 -22.16
C ARG A 67 10.62 31.30 -21.98
N THR A 68 9.97 31.00 -23.10
CA THR A 68 8.73 30.21 -23.09
C THR A 68 9.03 28.80 -22.58
N LEU A 69 8.08 28.24 -21.85
CA LEU A 69 8.14 26.82 -21.49
C LEU A 69 8.19 25.97 -22.76
N PRO A 70 8.97 24.88 -22.73
CA PRO A 70 8.96 23.91 -23.83
C PRO A 70 7.53 23.40 -24.07
N THR A 71 7.22 23.08 -25.33
CA THR A 71 5.93 22.45 -25.64
C THR A 71 5.85 21.05 -25.01
N PRO A 72 4.65 20.49 -24.81
CA PRO A 72 4.50 19.14 -24.23
C PRO A 72 5.29 18.06 -24.96
N ASP A 73 5.51 18.22 -26.27
CA ASP A 73 6.25 17.28 -27.12
C ASP A 73 7.77 17.50 -27.13
N ALA A 74 8.26 18.58 -26.50
CA ALA A 74 9.70 18.82 -26.39
C ALA A 74 10.32 17.90 -25.32
N VAL A 75 11.58 17.53 -25.56
CA VAL A 75 12.35 16.74 -24.58
C VAL A 75 12.55 17.57 -23.32
N HIS A 76 11.82 17.20 -22.26
CA HIS A 76 11.97 17.77 -20.93
C HIS A 76 12.98 16.95 -20.12
N ASP A 77 13.68 17.60 -19.21
CA ASP A 77 14.48 16.92 -18.22
C ASP A 77 13.55 16.30 -17.14
N ARG A 78 13.15 15.06 -17.40
CA ARG A 78 12.24 14.33 -16.50
C ARG A 78 12.87 14.05 -15.14
N ASP A 79 14.18 13.87 -15.07
CA ASP A 79 14.88 13.62 -13.81
C ASP A 79 14.84 14.85 -12.92
N MET A 80 15.07 16.05 -13.51
CA MET A 80 14.96 17.31 -12.79
C MET A 80 13.54 17.56 -12.30
N LEU A 81 12.53 17.33 -13.15
CA LEU A 81 11.13 17.46 -12.78
C LEU A 81 10.76 16.54 -11.61
N ASN A 82 11.16 15.28 -11.68
CA ASN A 82 10.91 14.29 -10.62
C ASN A 82 11.64 14.67 -9.33
N MET A 83 12.87 15.16 -9.42
CA MET A 83 13.62 15.65 -8.27
C MET A 83 12.87 16.79 -7.55
N VAL A 84 12.42 17.80 -8.29
CA VAL A 84 11.67 18.93 -7.72
C VAL A 84 10.35 18.45 -7.10
N ARG A 85 9.59 17.59 -7.80
CA ARG A 85 8.37 16.99 -7.27
C ARG A 85 8.62 16.22 -5.97
N ASN A 86 9.64 15.40 -5.93
CA ASN A 86 9.97 14.59 -4.74
C ASN A 86 10.34 15.48 -3.54
N THR A 87 11.02 16.60 -3.74
CA THR A 87 11.31 17.52 -2.63
C THR A 87 10.07 18.30 -2.16
N ILE A 88 9.16 18.67 -3.06
CA ILE A 88 7.86 19.25 -2.68
C ILE A 88 7.06 18.23 -1.85
N MET A 89 7.02 16.97 -2.30
CA MET A 89 6.30 15.91 -1.60
C MET A 89 6.91 15.57 -0.25
N LEU A 90 8.25 15.60 -0.12
CA LEU A 90 8.93 15.48 1.17
C LEU A 90 8.47 16.57 2.16
N ARG A 91 8.41 17.84 1.71
CA ARG A 91 7.92 18.93 2.56
C ARG A 91 6.47 18.73 3.00
N ARG A 92 5.61 18.20 2.12
CA ARG A 92 4.21 17.89 2.46
C ARG A 92 4.10 16.72 3.43
N ALA A 93 4.95 15.72 3.31
CA ALA A 93 4.96 14.55 4.20
C ALA A 93 5.43 14.88 5.63
N LEU A 94 6.18 15.98 5.79
CA LEU A 94 6.70 16.45 7.08
C LEU A 94 6.18 17.88 7.37
N PRO A 95 4.96 18.05 7.86
CA PRO A 95 4.34 19.38 8.07
C PRO A 95 5.18 20.31 8.95
N PHE A 96 5.92 19.78 9.93
CA PHE A 96 6.80 20.57 10.78
C PHE A 96 7.98 21.24 10.03
N LEU A 97 8.23 20.91 8.76
CA LEU A 97 9.14 21.69 7.92
C LEU A 97 8.59 23.10 7.60
N ILE A 98 7.31 23.36 7.83
CA ILE A 98 6.66 24.66 7.60
C ILE A 98 6.95 25.60 8.77
N ASP A 99 6.62 25.18 9.99
CA ASP A 99 6.57 26.00 11.21
C ASP A 99 7.46 25.53 12.35
N GLY A 100 8.07 24.33 12.23
CA GLY A 100 8.98 23.80 13.24
C GLY A 100 10.25 24.65 13.44
N THR A 101 10.92 24.42 14.54
CA THR A 101 12.16 25.17 14.87
C THR A 101 13.30 24.81 13.91
N LEU A 102 14.26 25.72 13.79
CA LEU A 102 15.48 25.56 12.99
C LEU A 102 16.71 25.69 13.89
N ASP A 103 17.61 24.73 13.84
CA ASP A 103 18.85 24.71 14.61
C ASP A 103 19.99 24.14 13.77
N ALA A 104 21.06 24.93 13.52
CA ALA A 104 22.26 24.47 12.81
C ALA A 104 23.20 23.78 13.80
N PHE A 105 23.72 22.60 13.46
CA PHE A 105 24.53 21.81 14.38
C PHE A 105 25.95 21.46 13.85
N ALA A 106 26.18 21.54 12.54
CA ALA A 106 27.50 21.37 11.94
C ALA A 106 27.61 22.22 10.68
N TYR A 107 28.69 22.94 10.55
CA TYR A 107 29.00 23.72 9.36
C TYR A 107 30.52 23.94 9.24
N ASN A 108 31.00 23.95 8.01
CA ASN A 108 32.37 24.32 7.64
C ASN A 108 32.37 24.77 6.17
N ASP A 109 33.52 24.88 5.56
CA ASP A 109 33.67 25.35 4.17
C ASP A 109 32.98 24.40 3.14
N ASP A 110 32.73 23.14 3.49
CA ASP A 110 32.18 22.14 2.58
C ASP A 110 30.77 21.61 3.00
N VAL A 111 30.42 21.70 4.29
CA VAL A 111 29.27 21.05 4.87
C VAL A 111 28.37 22.05 5.57
N LEU A 112 27.07 21.95 5.31
CA LEU A 112 26.01 22.62 6.05
C LEU A 112 25.01 21.59 6.59
N CYS A 113 24.83 21.58 7.91
CA CYS A 113 23.89 20.68 8.58
C CYS A 113 23.00 21.44 9.55
N TYR A 114 21.69 21.26 9.41
CA TYR A 114 20.68 21.84 10.30
C TYR A 114 19.57 20.87 10.59
N ARG A 115 18.85 21.13 11.68
CA ARG A 115 17.68 20.35 12.10
C ARG A 115 16.44 21.20 12.02
N ARG A 116 15.36 20.56 11.58
CA ARG A 116 13.99 21.01 11.74
C ARG A 116 13.34 20.11 12.79
N ARG A 117 12.68 20.71 13.75
CA ARG A 117 12.04 19.99 14.86
C ARG A 117 10.58 20.37 14.97
N GLY A 118 9.69 19.37 14.97
CA GLY A 118 8.28 19.51 15.29
C GLY A 118 8.03 19.65 16.78
N SER A 119 6.85 20.14 17.13
CA SER A 119 6.38 20.23 18.52
C SER A 119 6.11 18.87 19.16
N ASP A 120 5.93 17.86 18.33
CA ASP A 120 5.66 16.44 18.65
C ASP A 120 6.92 15.59 18.81
N GLY A 121 8.12 16.19 18.83
CA GLY A 121 9.39 15.48 19.00
C GLY A 121 9.96 14.86 17.73
N GLN A 122 9.30 14.98 16.60
CA GLN A 122 9.85 14.59 15.30
C GLN A 122 11.00 15.52 14.87
N VAL A 123 12.03 14.96 14.27
CA VAL A 123 13.21 15.71 13.81
C VAL A 123 13.61 15.29 12.40
N ALA A 124 13.85 16.26 11.55
CA ALA A 124 14.52 16.09 10.26
C ALA A 124 15.86 16.82 10.28
N SER A 125 16.96 16.08 10.25
CA SER A 125 18.32 16.62 10.12
C SER A 125 18.69 16.64 8.64
N VAL A 126 18.86 17.84 8.10
CA VAL A 126 19.24 18.07 6.69
C VAL A 126 20.73 18.26 6.61
N LEU A 127 21.37 17.44 5.80
CA LEU A 127 22.83 17.39 5.63
C LEU A 127 23.16 17.69 4.18
N ILE A 128 24.08 18.60 3.94
CA ILE A 128 24.50 19.06 2.63
C ILE A 128 26.02 19.08 2.56
N ASN A 129 26.59 18.40 1.58
CA ASN A 129 27.98 18.53 1.20
C ASN A 129 28.06 19.26 -0.15
N HIS A 130 28.58 20.49 -0.15
CA HIS A 130 28.73 21.28 -1.39
C HIS A 130 30.14 21.22 -1.99
N SER A 131 31.05 20.39 -1.43
CA SER A 131 32.33 20.10 -2.07
C SER A 131 32.12 19.44 -3.44
N LEU A 132 32.96 19.81 -4.39
CA LEU A 132 32.95 19.25 -5.74
C LEU A 132 33.76 17.96 -5.87
N SER A 133 34.66 17.71 -4.92
CA SER A 133 35.66 16.63 -5.02
C SER A 133 35.65 15.67 -3.83
N ASP A 134 35.30 16.16 -2.65
CA ASP A 134 35.53 15.44 -1.41
C ASP A 134 34.27 14.90 -0.76
N ALA A 135 34.28 13.62 -0.43
CA ALA A 135 33.28 13.05 0.46
C ALA A 135 33.50 13.53 1.91
N ARG A 136 32.44 13.72 2.65
CA ARG A 136 32.45 14.14 4.05
C ARG A 136 31.60 13.20 4.91
N SER A 137 32.11 12.88 6.10
CA SER A 137 31.34 12.18 7.13
C SER A 137 30.80 13.18 8.14
N VAL A 138 29.53 13.05 8.48
CA VAL A 138 28.83 13.90 9.43
C VAL A 138 28.25 13.06 10.55
N ARG A 139 28.44 13.49 11.79
CA ARG A 139 27.79 12.88 12.96
C ARG A 139 26.46 13.58 13.22
N VAL A 140 25.39 12.84 13.12
CA VAL A 140 24.02 13.33 13.24
C VAL A 140 23.42 12.90 14.56
N PRO A 141 23.02 13.83 15.43
CA PRO A 141 22.29 13.49 16.65
C PRO A 141 20.94 12.85 16.32
N ILE A 142 20.68 11.68 16.92
CA ILE A 142 19.47 10.88 16.70
C ILE A 142 18.55 11.01 17.91
N GLU A 143 17.29 11.32 17.66
CA GLU A 143 16.25 11.32 18.67
C GLU A 143 15.56 9.93 18.70
N GLY A 144 15.42 9.32 19.88
CA GLY A 144 14.91 7.93 20.00
C GLY A 144 15.87 6.88 19.48
N ASP A 145 15.36 5.71 19.12
CA ASP A 145 16.14 4.54 18.71
C ASP A 145 16.12 4.29 17.20
N PHE A 146 15.24 4.97 16.50
CA PHE A 146 15.04 4.85 15.05
C PHE A 146 15.50 6.11 14.32
N ALA A 147 16.23 5.90 13.24
CA ALA A 147 16.56 6.95 12.28
C ALA A 147 16.65 6.39 10.86
N LEU A 148 16.14 7.14 9.90
CA LEU A 148 16.10 6.79 8.48
C LEU A 148 16.59 7.96 7.65
N ASP A 149 17.53 7.73 6.73
CA ASP A 149 17.81 8.70 5.68
C ASP A 149 16.72 8.62 4.60
N LEU A 150 15.88 9.62 4.54
CA LEU A 150 14.73 9.67 3.61
C LEU A 150 15.15 9.76 2.14
N ILE A 151 16.38 10.22 1.84
CA ILE A 151 16.87 10.32 0.46
C ILE A 151 17.33 8.95 -0.04
N SER A 152 18.21 8.28 0.70
CA SER A 152 18.75 6.97 0.31
C SER A 152 17.84 5.79 0.71
N GLY A 153 17.04 5.96 1.76
CA GLY A 153 16.27 4.88 2.37
C GLY A 153 17.09 4.03 3.34
N SER A 154 18.29 4.47 3.71
CA SER A 154 19.17 3.73 4.61
C SER A 154 18.78 3.89 6.06
N ASP A 155 18.62 2.79 6.79
CA ASP A 155 18.50 2.78 8.23
C ASP A 155 19.80 3.21 8.90
N LEU A 156 19.70 4.05 9.90
CA LEU A 156 20.83 4.58 10.63
C LEU A 156 20.84 4.10 12.08
N LYS A 157 21.94 3.47 12.49
CA LYS A 157 22.11 2.98 13.86
C LYS A 157 22.61 4.10 14.77
N ARG A 158 21.94 4.29 15.90
CA ARG A 158 22.38 5.19 16.96
C ARG A 158 23.59 4.62 17.67
N GLY A 159 24.70 5.36 17.67
CA GLY A 159 25.89 5.03 18.45
C GLY A 159 25.72 5.28 19.96
N ALA A 160 26.66 4.81 20.75
CA ALA A 160 26.67 5.00 22.21
C ALA A 160 26.68 6.47 22.65
N ASP A 161 27.13 7.37 21.80
CA ASP A 161 27.15 8.82 21.99
C ASP A 161 25.85 9.53 21.54
N GLY A 162 24.86 8.76 21.12
CA GLY A 162 23.57 9.29 20.66
C GLY A 162 23.54 9.81 19.22
N CYS A 163 24.61 9.59 18.44
CA CYS A 163 24.70 10.02 17.05
C CYS A 163 24.77 8.83 16.09
N ALA A 164 24.36 9.05 14.84
CA ALA A 164 24.71 8.20 13.71
C ALA A 164 25.75 8.87 12.82
N GLU A 165 26.56 8.10 12.09
CA GLU A 165 27.47 8.60 11.09
C GLU A 165 26.86 8.49 9.70
N VAL A 166 26.85 9.60 8.95
CA VAL A 166 26.35 9.69 7.58
C VAL A 166 27.46 10.14 6.66
N ARG A 167 27.76 9.38 5.62
CA ARG A 167 28.74 9.73 4.59
C ARG A 167 28.05 10.40 3.42
N LEU A 168 28.45 11.63 3.12
CA LEU A 168 27.97 12.43 2.01
C LEU A 168 29.02 12.46 0.89
N TRP A 169 28.64 12.08 -0.30
CA TRP A 169 29.47 12.21 -1.51
C TRP A 169 29.59 13.67 -1.95
N PRO A 170 30.52 14.03 -2.87
CA PRO A 170 30.54 15.36 -3.47
C PRO A 170 29.17 15.76 -4.02
N LEU A 171 28.71 16.97 -3.72
CA LEU A 171 27.35 17.48 -4.00
C LEU A 171 26.22 16.58 -3.45
N GLY A 172 26.55 15.75 -2.45
CA GLY A 172 25.61 14.85 -1.81
C GLY A 172 24.81 15.49 -0.69
N SER A 173 23.70 14.89 -0.38
CA SER A 173 22.81 15.30 0.72
C SER A 173 22.14 14.11 1.37
N ALA A 174 21.64 14.32 2.59
CA ALA A 174 20.76 13.39 3.31
C ALA A 174 19.70 14.17 4.09
N VAL A 175 18.56 13.54 4.32
CA VAL A 175 17.53 14.03 5.24
C VAL A 175 17.26 12.93 6.25
N VAL A 176 17.86 13.04 7.42
CA VAL A 176 17.75 12.04 8.47
C VAL A 176 16.55 12.35 9.34
N TYR A 177 15.53 11.51 9.21
CA TYR A 177 14.36 11.54 10.08
C TYR A 177 14.61 10.71 11.34
N SER A 178 14.21 11.23 12.48
CA SER A 178 14.20 10.52 13.77
C SER A 178 13.10 11.05 14.69
N SER A 179 12.60 10.21 15.60
CA SER A 179 11.54 10.60 16.54
C SER A 179 11.67 9.85 17.86
N LYS A 180 11.28 10.51 18.96
CA LYS A 180 11.13 9.90 20.28
C LYS A 180 9.69 9.44 20.56
N GLU A 181 8.75 9.94 19.78
CA GLU A 181 7.33 9.82 20.09
C GLU A 181 6.65 8.59 19.51
N GLN A 182 5.45 8.42 19.97
CA GLN A 182 4.58 7.27 19.77
C GLN A 182 4.31 7.08 18.28
N ARG A 183 4.67 5.91 17.79
CA ARG A 183 4.25 5.46 16.46
C ARG A 183 2.74 5.27 16.44
N LEU A 184 2.12 5.59 15.33
CA LEU A 184 0.69 5.34 15.14
C LEU A 184 0.39 3.83 15.07
N GLN A 185 1.40 3.01 14.77
CA GLN A 185 1.24 1.57 14.63
C GLN A 185 1.10 0.85 15.98
N LYS A 186 0.17 -0.11 16.02
CA LYS A 186 0.15 -1.16 17.07
C LYS A 186 1.40 -2.05 16.87
N PRO A 187 2.27 -2.21 17.88
CA PRO A 187 3.51 -2.98 17.75
C PRO A 187 3.30 -4.37 17.17
N LEU A 188 4.23 -4.80 16.33
CA LEU A 188 4.32 -6.18 15.87
C LEU A 188 5.02 -7.02 16.91
N GLU A 189 4.56 -8.26 17.06
CA GLU A 189 5.24 -9.24 17.91
C GLU A 189 6.03 -10.23 17.04
N ARG A 190 7.17 -10.70 17.58
CA ARG A 190 7.98 -11.69 16.88
C ARG A 190 7.19 -12.97 16.63
N GLY A 191 7.18 -13.42 15.37
CA GLY A 191 6.41 -14.59 15.00
C GLY A 191 6.53 -14.95 13.53
N ALA A 192 5.73 -15.94 13.15
CA ALA A 192 5.57 -16.34 11.75
C ALA A 192 4.10 -16.58 11.43
N GLY A 193 3.74 -16.43 10.16
CA GLY A 193 2.39 -16.61 9.66
C GLY A 193 2.34 -17.17 8.24
N VAL A 194 1.14 -17.49 7.82
CA VAL A 194 0.85 -18.02 6.48
C VAL A 194 -0.14 -17.13 5.74
N ILE A 195 0.12 -16.90 4.46
CA ILE A 195 -0.84 -16.31 3.53
C ILE A 195 -1.59 -17.45 2.87
N ALA A 196 -2.88 -17.53 3.11
CA ALA A 196 -3.77 -18.49 2.45
C ALA A 196 -5.19 -17.90 2.40
N HIS A 197 -5.72 -17.67 1.18
CA HIS A 197 -7.11 -17.22 1.10
C HIS A 197 -8.06 -18.35 1.49
N ILE A 198 -9.21 -18.00 2.07
CA ILE A 198 -10.18 -18.97 2.56
C ILE A 198 -10.63 -19.93 1.45
N THR A 199 -10.85 -19.41 0.22
CA THR A 199 -11.23 -20.24 -0.93
C THR A 199 -10.20 -21.29 -1.32
N SER A 200 -8.91 -21.08 -0.94
CA SER A 200 -7.81 -22.01 -1.20
C SER A 200 -7.76 -23.19 -0.24
N LEU A 201 -8.57 -23.18 0.81
CA LEU A 201 -8.59 -24.26 1.80
C LEU A 201 -9.26 -25.53 1.24
N PRO A 202 -8.76 -26.73 1.58
CA PRO A 202 -9.34 -27.99 1.12
C PRO A 202 -10.80 -28.15 1.57
N ASN A 203 -11.72 -28.45 0.62
CA ASN A 203 -13.14 -28.63 0.90
C ASN A 203 -13.84 -29.62 -0.04
N ALA A 204 -13.32 -30.85 -0.13
CA ALA A 204 -13.92 -31.93 -0.89
C ALA A 204 -14.37 -31.56 -2.32
N GLY A 205 -13.54 -30.83 -3.06
CA GLY A 205 -13.79 -30.39 -4.44
C GLY A 205 -14.66 -29.12 -4.58
N ARG A 206 -14.90 -28.42 -3.47
CA ARG A 206 -15.52 -27.09 -3.43
C ARG A 206 -14.49 -26.06 -2.93
N ALA A 207 -14.74 -24.79 -3.17
CA ALA A 207 -13.96 -23.72 -2.54
C ALA A 207 -14.04 -23.82 -1.01
N GLY A 208 -12.95 -23.45 -0.34
CA GLY A 208 -12.92 -23.36 1.11
C GLY A 208 -13.93 -22.34 1.65
N THR A 209 -14.41 -22.57 2.87
CA THR A 209 -15.44 -21.76 3.54
C THR A 209 -15.04 -21.44 4.99
N LEU A 210 -15.79 -20.53 5.63
CA LEU A 210 -15.61 -20.11 7.01
C LEU A 210 -15.90 -21.21 8.07
N GLY A 211 -16.63 -22.26 7.66
CA GLY A 211 -17.01 -23.36 8.54
C GLY A 211 -15.88 -24.36 8.82
N ALA A 212 -16.12 -25.63 8.51
CA ALA A 212 -15.21 -26.72 8.79
C ALA A 212 -13.82 -26.56 8.13
N PRO A 213 -13.67 -26.09 6.86
CA PRO A 213 -12.36 -25.87 6.24
C PRO A 213 -11.48 -24.86 7.02
N ALA A 214 -12.03 -23.71 7.39
CA ALA A 214 -11.29 -22.69 8.15
C ALA A 214 -10.88 -23.21 9.54
N ARG A 215 -11.78 -23.91 10.24
CA ARG A 215 -11.48 -24.48 11.57
C ARG A 215 -10.36 -25.52 11.50
N ARG A 216 -10.36 -26.43 10.52
CA ARG A 216 -9.26 -27.38 10.31
C ARG A 216 -7.94 -26.65 10.04
N PHE A 217 -7.96 -25.62 9.21
CA PHE A 217 -6.75 -24.87 8.92
C PHE A 217 -6.21 -24.13 10.15
N ILE A 218 -7.08 -23.55 10.97
CA ILE A 218 -6.70 -22.96 12.26
C ILE A 218 -6.06 -24.01 13.18
N ASP A 219 -6.59 -25.24 13.23
CA ASP A 219 -6.01 -26.34 14.01
C ASP A 219 -4.60 -26.71 13.50
N HIS A 220 -4.38 -26.74 12.17
CA HIS A 220 -3.06 -26.94 11.58
C HIS A 220 -2.08 -25.85 11.95
N LEU A 221 -2.49 -24.58 11.88
CA LEU A 221 -1.63 -23.46 12.27
C LEU A 221 -1.25 -23.53 13.75
N ALA A 222 -2.20 -23.84 14.61
CA ALA A 222 -1.95 -24.00 16.04
C ALA A 222 -1.00 -25.15 16.34
N ALA A 223 -1.15 -26.30 15.65
CA ALA A 223 -0.29 -27.47 15.81
C ALA A 223 1.15 -27.20 15.33
N THR A 224 1.34 -26.36 14.31
CA THR A 224 2.67 -25.95 13.83
C THR A 224 3.35 -24.91 14.70
N GLY A 225 2.61 -24.18 15.55
CA GLY A 225 3.12 -23.05 16.33
C GLY A 225 3.14 -21.74 15.55
N LEU A 226 2.54 -21.68 14.35
CA LEU A 226 2.31 -20.44 13.62
C LEU A 226 1.30 -19.56 14.38
N ARG A 227 1.48 -18.25 14.29
CA ARG A 227 0.65 -17.29 15.03
C ARG A 227 -0.30 -16.50 14.13
N TYR A 228 0.08 -16.25 12.89
CA TYR A 228 -0.66 -15.36 12.00
C TYR A 228 -1.20 -16.12 10.80
N TRP A 229 -2.46 -15.82 10.48
CA TRP A 229 -3.07 -16.24 9.23
C TRP A 229 -3.49 -15.01 8.43
N GLN A 230 -2.81 -14.76 7.31
CA GLN A 230 -3.17 -13.68 6.39
C GLN A 230 -4.13 -14.20 5.34
N VAL A 231 -5.28 -13.55 5.25
CA VAL A 231 -6.28 -13.76 4.20
C VAL A 231 -6.23 -12.62 3.19
N LEU A 232 -6.62 -12.88 1.95
CA LEU A 232 -6.88 -11.84 0.96
C LEU A 232 -8.24 -11.17 1.28
N PRO A 233 -8.62 -10.04 0.61
CA PRO A 233 -9.85 -9.36 0.93
C PRO A 233 -11.05 -10.31 0.94
N VAL A 234 -11.84 -10.29 1.99
CA VAL A 234 -13.02 -11.16 2.15
C VAL A 234 -14.28 -10.51 1.60
N ASN A 235 -14.15 -9.49 0.78
CA ASN A 235 -15.24 -8.81 0.10
C ASN A 235 -15.80 -9.65 -1.05
N PRO A 236 -17.06 -9.41 -1.49
CA PRO A 236 -17.59 -10.03 -2.68
C PRO A 236 -16.69 -9.76 -3.89
N THR A 237 -16.53 -10.74 -4.75
CA THR A 237 -15.62 -10.67 -5.90
C THR A 237 -16.33 -10.12 -7.15
N ASP A 238 -15.54 -9.71 -8.14
CA ASP A 238 -16.01 -9.45 -9.49
C ASP A 238 -16.36 -10.75 -10.25
N SER A 239 -16.67 -10.64 -11.53
CA SER A 239 -17.00 -11.78 -12.39
C SER A 239 -15.81 -12.71 -12.71
N PHE A 240 -14.58 -12.25 -12.48
CA PHE A 240 -13.34 -13.02 -12.65
C PHE A 240 -12.85 -13.66 -11.33
N GLY A 241 -13.58 -13.44 -10.24
CA GLY A 241 -13.24 -13.96 -8.92
C GLY A 241 -12.28 -13.08 -8.12
N SER A 242 -11.89 -11.90 -8.64
CA SER A 242 -10.99 -10.99 -7.94
C SER A 242 -11.64 -10.37 -6.70
N PRO A 243 -11.05 -10.51 -5.52
CA PRO A 243 -11.55 -9.84 -4.31
C PRO A 243 -11.15 -8.35 -4.23
N TYR A 244 -10.29 -7.88 -5.16
CA TYR A 244 -9.83 -6.49 -5.22
C TYR A 244 -10.74 -5.58 -6.08
N ALA A 245 -11.64 -6.16 -6.87
CA ALA A 245 -12.52 -5.44 -7.79
C ALA A 245 -14.01 -5.68 -7.51
N GLY A 246 -14.37 -6.00 -6.30
CA GLY A 246 -15.72 -6.39 -5.91
C GLY A 246 -16.71 -5.22 -5.80
N PRO A 247 -18.01 -5.53 -5.66
CA PRO A 247 -19.09 -4.54 -5.60
C PRO A 247 -19.22 -3.80 -4.27
N SER A 248 -18.33 -4.02 -3.29
CA SER A 248 -18.35 -3.32 -2.01
C SER A 248 -17.02 -3.41 -1.28
N ALA A 249 -16.61 -2.32 -0.64
CA ALA A 249 -15.45 -2.25 0.26
C ALA A 249 -15.77 -2.74 1.70
N PHE A 250 -17.02 -3.01 2.03
CA PHE A 250 -17.48 -3.32 3.41
C PHE A 250 -18.12 -4.70 3.55
N ALA A 251 -18.87 -5.13 2.55
CA ALA A 251 -19.64 -6.36 2.61
C ALA A 251 -18.74 -7.60 2.63
N GLY A 252 -19.20 -8.66 3.29
CA GLY A 252 -18.55 -9.98 3.24
C GLY A 252 -18.99 -10.79 2.02
N ASN A 253 -18.07 -11.59 1.48
CA ASN A 253 -18.32 -12.45 0.32
C ASN A 253 -19.26 -13.61 0.67
N PRO A 254 -20.45 -13.69 0.05
CA PRO A 254 -21.40 -14.78 0.29
C PRO A 254 -20.83 -16.18 -0.02
N ASN A 255 -19.86 -16.26 -0.93
CA ASN A 255 -19.26 -17.53 -1.34
C ASN A 255 -18.34 -18.14 -0.27
N LEU A 256 -17.99 -17.36 0.78
CA LEU A 256 -17.22 -17.85 1.93
C LEU A 256 -18.10 -18.54 2.98
N LEU A 257 -19.44 -18.42 2.88
CA LEU A 257 -20.35 -19.12 3.78
C LEU A 257 -20.33 -20.63 3.52
N GLU A 258 -20.59 -21.40 4.56
CA GLU A 258 -20.66 -22.86 4.44
C GLU A 258 -21.88 -23.31 3.65
N GLU A 259 -22.96 -22.56 3.74
CA GLU A 259 -24.22 -22.83 3.05
C GLU A 259 -24.14 -22.46 1.57
N THR A 260 -24.65 -23.35 0.73
CA THR A 260 -24.83 -23.06 -0.70
C THR A 260 -25.89 -21.99 -0.92
N THR A 261 -25.87 -21.34 -2.09
CA THR A 261 -26.90 -20.33 -2.46
C THR A 261 -28.33 -20.85 -2.30
N SER A 262 -28.57 -22.13 -2.61
CA SER A 262 -29.90 -22.74 -2.46
C SER A 262 -30.28 -22.96 -1.00
N GLU A 263 -29.33 -23.27 -0.15
CA GLU A 263 -29.55 -23.40 1.30
C GLU A 263 -29.80 -22.03 1.94
N LEU A 264 -29.02 -21.01 1.56
CA LEU A 264 -29.22 -19.64 2.00
C LEU A 264 -30.61 -19.12 1.63
N LYS A 265 -31.10 -19.40 0.40
CA LYS A 265 -32.48 -19.02 0.02
C LYS A 265 -33.54 -19.68 0.90
N ARG A 266 -33.39 -20.98 1.20
CA ARG A 266 -34.31 -21.68 2.12
C ARG A 266 -34.21 -21.15 3.56
N ALA A 267 -33.00 -20.84 4.02
CA ALA A 267 -32.78 -20.27 5.34
C ALA A 267 -33.37 -18.85 5.46
N PHE A 268 -33.27 -18.04 4.40
CA PHE A 268 -33.90 -16.72 4.31
C PHE A 268 -35.42 -16.79 4.46
N GLU A 269 -36.10 -17.70 3.73
CA GLU A 269 -37.55 -17.84 3.84
C GLU A 269 -37.99 -18.26 5.25
N ARG A 270 -37.23 -19.15 5.91
CA ARG A 270 -37.49 -19.49 7.32
C ARG A 270 -37.27 -18.30 8.25
N PHE A 271 -36.15 -17.61 8.11
CA PHE A 271 -35.81 -16.43 8.92
C PHE A 271 -36.90 -15.34 8.80
N LYS A 272 -37.37 -15.10 7.59
CA LYS A 272 -38.46 -14.17 7.33
C LYS A 272 -39.79 -14.61 7.99
N ALA A 273 -40.14 -15.89 7.86
CA ALA A 273 -41.37 -16.45 8.44
C ALA A 273 -41.37 -16.45 9.98
N GLU A 274 -40.22 -16.62 10.59
CA GLU A 274 -40.02 -16.61 12.04
C GLU A 274 -39.87 -15.20 12.65
N GLY A 275 -40.00 -14.15 11.83
CA GLY A 275 -39.84 -12.76 12.28
C GLY A 275 -38.39 -12.35 12.57
N GLY A 276 -37.43 -13.02 11.96
CA GLY A 276 -36.00 -12.81 12.20
C GLY A 276 -35.53 -11.37 11.99
N PHE A 277 -36.12 -10.63 11.04
CA PHE A 277 -35.82 -9.21 10.79
C PHE A 277 -36.27 -8.28 11.93
N THR A 278 -37.11 -8.73 12.85
CA THR A 278 -37.50 -8.00 14.06
C THR A 278 -36.79 -8.52 15.31
N SER A 279 -35.88 -9.48 15.16
CA SER A 279 -35.10 -10.00 16.26
C SER A 279 -34.10 -8.92 16.76
N ARG A 280 -33.80 -8.98 18.05
CA ARG A 280 -32.81 -8.08 18.66
C ARG A 280 -31.44 -8.22 18.01
N GLU A 281 -31.00 -9.44 17.72
CA GLU A 281 -29.71 -9.72 17.10
C GLU A 281 -29.59 -9.08 15.70
N PHE A 282 -30.63 -9.21 14.85
CA PHE A 282 -30.62 -8.59 13.54
C PHE A 282 -30.67 -7.06 13.64
N PHE A 283 -31.44 -6.52 14.56
CA PHE A 283 -31.51 -5.07 14.78
C PHE A 283 -30.16 -4.49 15.23
N GLU A 284 -29.48 -5.15 16.18
CA GLU A 284 -28.13 -4.74 16.61
C GLU A 284 -27.13 -4.80 15.46
N PHE A 285 -27.13 -5.88 14.68
CA PHE A 285 -26.32 -6.01 13.47
C PHE A 285 -26.60 -4.90 12.45
N ALA A 286 -27.85 -4.64 12.12
CA ALA A 286 -28.23 -3.63 11.14
C ALA A 286 -27.80 -2.23 11.59
N ARG A 287 -28.01 -1.90 12.87
CA ARG A 287 -27.60 -0.63 13.47
C ARG A 287 -26.06 -0.43 13.45
N GLU A 288 -25.29 -1.45 13.77
CA GLU A 288 -23.82 -1.39 13.78
C GLU A 288 -23.24 -1.21 12.38
N ASN A 289 -23.96 -1.61 11.34
CA ASN A 289 -23.54 -1.61 9.95
C ASN A 289 -24.32 -0.61 9.08
N GLU A 290 -25.11 0.30 9.67
CA GLU A 290 -26.03 1.19 8.96
C GLU A 290 -25.35 2.06 7.89
N SER A 291 -24.07 2.41 8.08
CA SER A 291 -23.33 3.26 7.15
C SER A 291 -23.11 2.64 5.78
N TRP A 292 -23.18 1.31 5.65
CA TRP A 292 -22.89 0.60 4.41
C TRP A 292 -23.92 -0.50 4.04
N LEU A 293 -24.63 -1.06 5.04
CA LEU A 293 -25.46 -2.24 4.83
C LEU A 293 -26.63 -1.93 3.90
N ASP A 294 -27.40 -0.89 4.17
CA ASP A 294 -28.55 -0.50 3.35
C ASP A 294 -28.15 -0.12 1.91
N PRO A 295 -27.12 0.74 1.67
CA PRO A 295 -26.61 1.01 0.33
C PRO A 295 -26.18 -0.26 -0.42
N TYR A 296 -25.43 -1.14 0.23
CA TYR A 296 -25.01 -2.41 -0.37
C TYR A 296 -26.18 -3.31 -0.74
N CYS A 297 -27.12 -3.51 0.17
CA CYS A 297 -28.30 -4.34 -0.06
C CYS A 297 -29.20 -3.78 -1.19
N ALA A 298 -29.34 -2.46 -1.23
CA ALA A 298 -30.05 -1.78 -2.30
C ALA A 298 -29.35 -1.94 -3.65
N PHE A 299 -28.03 -1.71 -3.70
CA PHE A 299 -27.22 -1.90 -4.91
C PHE A 299 -27.34 -3.31 -5.46
N MET A 300 -27.16 -4.32 -4.62
CA MET A 300 -27.25 -5.72 -5.02
C MET A 300 -28.66 -6.13 -5.45
N ALA A 301 -29.70 -5.60 -4.80
CA ALA A 301 -31.08 -5.85 -5.20
C ALA A 301 -31.41 -5.30 -6.60
N VAL A 302 -30.90 -4.11 -6.91
CA VAL A 302 -31.02 -3.53 -8.25
C VAL A 302 -30.18 -4.33 -9.24
N LYS A 303 -28.93 -4.66 -8.90
CA LYS A 303 -28.02 -5.45 -9.75
C LYS A 303 -28.63 -6.82 -10.12
N ASP A 304 -29.22 -7.51 -9.15
CA ASP A 304 -29.94 -8.77 -9.37
C ASP A 304 -31.16 -8.60 -10.31
N ALA A 305 -31.91 -7.52 -10.11
CA ALA A 305 -33.08 -7.22 -10.97
C ALA A 305 -32.67 -6.84 -12.40
N MET A 306 -31.46 -6.26 -12.56
CA MET A 306 -30.87 -5.89 -13.85
C MET A 306 -29.96 -7.00 -14.42
N ASN A 307 -30.09 -8.24 -13.94
CA ASN A 307 -29.33 -9.41 -14.40
C ASN A 307 -27.80 -9.24 -14.32
N GLY A 308 -27.31 -8.57 -13.27
CA GLY A 308 -25.89 -8.39 -13.04
C GLY A 308 -25.21 -7.33 -13.91
N THR A 309 -25.96 -6.57 -14.70
CA THR A 309 -25.39 -5.51 -15.57
C THR A 309 -24.75 -4.39 -14.73
N SER A 310 -23.78 -3.69 -15.33
CA SER A 310 -23.15 -2.54 -14.70
C SER A 310 -24.15 -1.41 -14.43
N ARG A 311 -23.96 -0.69 -13.31
CA ARG A 311 -24.77 0.47 -12.90
C ARG A 311 -24.91 1.53 -13.99
N HIS A 312 -23.93 1.65 -14.87
CA HIS A 312 -23.94 2.61 -15.97
C HIS A 312 -24.98 2.30 -17.04
N SER A 313 -25.43 1.04 -17.13
CA SER A 313 -26.49 0.60 -18.04
C SER A 313 -27.89 0.62 -17.41
N TRP A 314 -28.00 0.98 -16.12
CA TRP A 314 -29.28 1.03 -15.44
C TRP A 314 -30.11 2.25 -15.91
N PRO A 315 -31.46 2.18 -15.79
CA PRO A 315 -32.31 3.34 -15.98
C PRO A 315 -31.88 4.54 -15.12
N ASP A 316 -32.08 5.76 -15.63
CA ASP A 316 -31.57 6.99 -14.99
C ASP A 316 -31.98 7.12 -13.52
N GLU A 317 -33.23 6.70 -13.19
CA GLU A 317 -33.74 6.72 -11.83
C GLU A 317 -33.01 5.78 -10.86
N LEU A 318 -32.25 4.82 -11.37
CA LEU A 318 -31.50 3.84 -10.57
C LEU A 318 -29.99 4.06 -10.58
N ARG A 319 -29.48 5.01 -11.38
CA ARG A 319 -28.04 5.26 -11.48
C ARG A 319 -27.42 5.88 -10.24
N ARG A 320 -28.23 6.39 -9.31
CA ARG A 320 -27.80 6.94 -8.03
C ARG A 320 -28.65 6.41 -6.90
N TYR A 321 -28.03 6.27 -5.73
CA TYR A 321 -28.74 5.90 -4.51
C TYR A 321 -29.61 7.07 -4.02
N HIS A 322 -30.90 7.04 -4.27
CA HIS A 322 -31.88 8.03 -3.84
C HIS A 322 -33.27 7.44 -3.65
N VAL A 323 -33.43 6.14 -3.89
CA VAL A 323 -34.72 5.42 -3.87
C VAL A 323 -34.80 4.65 -2.56
N ASP A 324 -35.96 4.65 -1.93
CA ASP A 324 -36.27 3.74 -0.84
C ASP A 324 -36.49 2.31 -1.42
N ILE A 325 -35.35 1.66 -1.67
CA ILE A 325 -35.32 0.31 -2.26
C ILE A 325 -36.08 -0.70 -1.39
N PHE A 326 -36.10 -0.51 -0.08
CA PHE A 326 -36.77 -1.40 0.85
C PHE A 326 -38.30 -1.24 0.82
N ALA A 327 -38.83 -0.11 0.33
CA ALA A 327 -40.25 0.11 0.10
C ALA A 327 -40.72 -0.28 -1.32
N ASP A 328 -39.81 -0.34 -2.30
CA ASP A 328 -40.13 -0.68 -3.68
C ASP A 328 -40.29 -2.19 -3.84
N ALA A 329 -41.50 -2.61 -4.24
CA ALA A 329 -41.84 -4.03 -4.41
C ALA A 329 -40.97 -4.78 -5.44
N ARG A 330 -40.30 -4.06 -6.36
CA ARG A 330 -39.37 -4.65 -7.34
C ARG A 330 -38.10 -5.17 -6.67
N PHE A 331 -37.66 -4.54 -5.57
CA PHE A 331 -36.35 -4.74 -4.96
C PHE A 331 -36.41 -5.19 -3.50
N ALA A 332 -37.45 -4.85 -2.77
CA ALA A 332 -37.56 -5.00 -1.31
C ALA A 332 -37.16 -6.39 -0.79
N ASP A 333 -37.66 -7.46 -1.41
CA ASP A 333 -37.39 -8.83 -0.96
C ASP A 333 -35.94 -9.26 -1.30
N ARG A 334 -35.39 -8.78 -2.43
CA ARG A 334 -33.96 -8.98 -2.78
C ARG A 334 -33.05 -8.26 -1.81
N ALA A 335 -33.35 -7.01 -1.48
CA ALA A 335 -32.55 -6.24 -0.52
C ALA A 335 -32.54 -6.91 0.86
N ARG A 336 -33.70 -7.40 1.33
CA ARG A 336 -33.78 -8.19 2.57
C ARG A 336 -32.99 -9.48 2.51
N TYR A 337 -32.94 -10.15 1.35
CA TYR A 337 -32.11 -11.34 1.16
C TYR A 337 -30.63 -11.00 1.34
N HIS A 338 -30.14 -9.93 0.71
CA HIS A 338 -28.76 -9.51 0.88
C HIS A 338 -28.44 -9.10 2.31
N ALA A 339 -29.34 -8.41 3.01
CA ALA A 339 -29.17 -8.09 4.42
C ALA A 339 -29.09 -9.36 5.30
N PHE A 340 -29.92 -10.35 5.04
CA PHE A 340 -29.86 -11.65 5.70
C PHE A 340 -28.53 -12.37 5.44
N VAL A 341 -28.05 -12.37 4.19
CA VAL A 341 -26.76 -13.00 3.83
C VAL A 341 -25.59 -12.32 4.55
N GLN A 342 -25.59 -10.98 4.65
CA GLN A 342 -24.56 -10.26 5.41
C GLN A 342 -24.66 -10.53 6.91
N PHE A 343 -25.84 -10.69 7.45
CA PHE A 343 -26.04 -11.12 8.85
C PHE A 343 -25.48 -12.53 9.09
N ARG A 344 -25.66 -13.46 8.15
CA ARG A 344 -25.07 -14.81 8.20
C ARG A 344 -23.54 -14.75 8.14
N PHE A 345 -22.99 -13.93 7.23
CA PHE A 345 -21.55 -13.74 7.11
C PHE A 345 -20.95 -13.21 8.41
N GLU A 346 -21.55 -12.18 8.99
CA GLU A 346 -21.08 -11.61 10.26
C GLU A 346 -21.01 -12.65 11.38
N ARG A 347 -22.01 -13.50 11.47
CA ARG A 347 -22.05 -14.57 12.49
C ARG A 347 -20.95 -15.61 12.27
N GLU A 348 -20.87 -16.16 11.06
CA GLU A 348 -19.86 -17.19 10.75
C GLU A 348 -18.42 -16.65 10.87
N TRP A 349 -18.21 -15.41 10.44
CA TRP A 349 -16.93 -14.73 10.61
C TRP A 349 -16.56 -14.56 12.07
N THR A 350 -17.48 -14.07 12.88
CA THR A 350 -17.28 -13.87 14.32
C THR A 350 -16.99 -15.19 15.03
N GLU A 351 -17.70 -16.26 14.67
CA GLU A 351 -17.46 -17.60 15.22
C GLU A 351 -16.09 -18.16 14.81
N MET A 352 -15.68 -17.96 13.55
CA MET A 352 -14.36 -18.36 13.05
C MET A 352 -13.24 -17.57 13.75
N LEU A 353 -13.39 -16.24 13.86
CA LEU A 353 -12.43 -15.37 14.54
C LEU A 353 -12.27 -15.74 16.02
N ALA A 354 -13.37 -15.97 16.74
CA ALA A 354 -13.33 -16.41 18.12
C ALA A 354 -12.60 -17.76 18.28
N TYR A 355 -12.82 -18.69 17.34
CA TYR A 355 -12.11 -19.97 17.33
C TYR A 355 -10.60 -19.79 17.04
N ALA A 356 -10.23 -18.91 16.11
CA ALA A 356 -8.84 -18.56 15.87
C ALA A 356 -8.15 -18.01 17.13
N HIS A 357 -8.82 -17.09 17.83
CA HIS A 357 -8.32 -16.52 19.08
C HIS A 357 -8.20 -17.57 20.21
N GLU A 358 -9.15 -18.48 20.34
CA GLU A 358 -9.05 -19.61 21.28
C GLU A 358 -7.80 -20.44 21.01
N LYS A 359 -7.46 -20.66 19.76
CA LYS A 359 -6.26 -21.36 19.32
C LYS A 359 -5.02 -20.46 19.30
N GLY A 360 -5.16 -19.16 19.59
CA GLY A 360 -4.13 -18.13 19.61
C GLY A 360 -3.57 -17.76 18.24
N ILE A 361 -4.39 -17.84 17.24
CA ILE A 361 -4.11 -17.38 15.89
C ILE A 361 -4.70 -15.98 15.73
N GLU A 362 -3.90 -15.02 15.26
CA GLU A 362 -4.33 -13.69 14.82
C GLU A 362 -4.60 -13.69 13.31
N ILE A 363 -5.70 -13.07 12.91
CA ILE A 363 -6.07 -12.94 11.51
C ILE A 363 -5.52 -11.62 10.95
N VAL A 364 -4.76 -11.71 9.87
CA VAL A 364 -4.28 -10.55 9.10
C VAL A 364 -5.16 -10.39 7.88
N GLY A 365 -5.89 -9.29 7.80
CA GLY A 365 -6.70 -8.95 6.63
C GLY A 365 -5.92 -8.18 5.57
N ASP A 366 -6.60 -7.91 4.45
CA ASP A 366 -6.08 -7.12 3.35
C ASP A 366 -7.13 -6.12 2.87
N ILE A 367 -6.76 -4.86 2.70
CA ILE A 367 -7.64 -3.80 2.20
C ILE A 367 -7.08 -3.27 0.88
N PRO A 368 -7.79 -3.47 -0.24
CA PRO A 368 -7.45 -2.79 -1.50
C PRO A 368 -7.50 -1.28 -1.31
N MET A 369 -6.56 -0.53 -1.86
CA MET A 369 -6.64 0.93 -1.77
C MET A 369 -7.92 1.44 -2.42
N TYR A 370 -8.17 1.07 -3.65
CA TYR A 370 -9.31 1.57 -4.43
C TYR A 370 -10.56 0.70 -4.31
N VAL A 371 -11.67 1.22 -4.80
CA VAL A 371 -12.94 0.51 -4.95
C VAL A 371 -13.27 0.36 -6.43
N SER A 372 -14.10 -0.63 -6.76
CA SER A 372 -14.62 -0.77 -8.13
C SER A 372 -15.56 0.39 -8.46
N ASP A 373 -15.49 0.87 -9.71
CA ASP A 373 -16.48 1.81 -10.23
C ASP A 373 -17.90 1.24 -10.16
N ASP A 374 -18.07 -0.05 -10.47
CA ASP A 374 -19.35 -0.75 -10.38
C ASP A 374 -19.58 -1.32 -8.98
N SER A 375 -19.58 -0.45 -7.97
CA SER A 375 -19.74 -0.79 -6.55
C SER A 375 -20.86 0.00 -5.88
N ALA A 376 -21.36 -0.53 -4.77
CA ALA A 376 -22.28 0.16 -3.87
C ALA A 376 -21.68 1.47 -3.36
N ASP A 377 -20.38 1.48 -3.09
CA ASP A 377 -19.63 2.63 -2.58
C ASP A 377 -19.67 3.80 -3.56
N ALA A 378 -19.28 3.57 -4.82
CA ALA A 378 -19.29 4.60 -5.86
C ALA A 378 -20.72 5.02 -6.25
N TRP A 379 -21.72 4.16 -6.04
CA TRP A 379 -23.11 4.43 -6.32
C TRP A 379 -23.80 5.26 -5.23
N SER A 380 -23.52 4.96 -3.96
CA SER A 380 -24.17 5.63 -2.82
C SER A 380 -23.47 6.89 -2.38
N GLU A 381 -22.14 6.95 -2.50
CA GLU A 381 -21.29 8.03 -2.02
C GLU A 381 -20.43 8.63 -3.17
N PRO A 382 -21.04 9.06 -4.30
CA PRO A 382 -20.29 9.47 -5.49
C PRO A 382 -19.38 10.66 -5.26
N GLU A 383 -19.65 11.52 -4.27
CA GLU A 383 -18.82 12.66 -3.90
C GLU A 383 -17.47 12.27 -3.28
N MET A 384 -17.33 11.04 -2.80
CA MET A 384 -16.07 10.52 -2.27
C MET A 384 -15.07 10.18 -3.37
N PHE A 385 -15.51 10.15 -4.64
CA PHE A 385 -14.73 9.68 -5.77
C PHE A 385 -14.67 10.73 -6.89
N SER A 386 -13.71 10.58 -7.80
CA SER A 386 -13.57 11.41 -9.00
C SER A 386 -14.60 11.05 -10.07
N LEU A 387 -15.89 11.26 -9.75
CA LEU A 387 -17.02 10.95 -10.61
C LEU A 387 -17.68 12.24 -11.13
N GLY A 388 -18.08 12.22 -12.42
CA GLY A 388 -18.86 13.29 -13.03
C GLY A 388 -20.33 13.30 -12.58
N THR A 389 -21.06 14.29 -13.03
CA THR A 389 -22.51 14.41 -12.74
C THR A 389 -23.34 13.29 -13.36
N ASP A 390 -22.80 12.62 -14.37
CA ASP A 390 -23.36 11.42 -15.00
C ASP A 390 -23.02 10.12 -14.25
N GLY A 391 -22.21 10.21 -13.19
CA GLY A 391 -21.74 9.08 -12.40
C GLY A 391 -20.56 8.33 -13.02
N MET A 392 -20.03 8.78 -14.16
CA MET A 392 -18.86 8.18 -14.80
C MET A 392 -17.57 8.73 -14.16
N PRO A 393 -16.52 7.90 -13.99
CA PRO A 393 -15.21 8.40 -13.61
C PRO A 393 -14.67 9.39 -14.65
N TYR A 394 -14.21 10.55 -14.22
CA TYR A 394 -13.41 11.45 -15.08
C TYR A 394 -11.91 11.22 -14.90
N GLU A 395 -11.54 10.52 -13.83
CA GLU A 395 -10.17 10.18 -13.47
C GLU A 395 -10.14 8.78 -12.83
N ILE A 396 -9.20 7.94 -13.28
CA ILE A 396 -9.03 6.57 -12.84
C ILE A 396 -7.60 6.32 -12.36
N ALA A 397 -7.46 5.33 -11.48
CA ALA A 397 -6.18 4.93 -10.91
C ALA A 397 -5.37 4.07 -11.86
N GLY A 398 -4.05 4.14 -11.71
CA GLY A 398 -3.10 3.30 -12.42
C GLY A 398 -1.66 3.56 -12.00
N VAL A 399 -0.71 3.18 -12.83
CA VAL A 399 0.72 3.46 -12.68
C VAL A 399 1.35 3.88 -14.00
N PRO A 400 2.41 4.72 -13.98
CA PRO A 400 3.08 5.18 -15.17
C PRO A 400 3.80 4.04 -15.91
N PRO A 401 4.21 4.26 -17.16
CA PRO A 401 5.12 3.35 -17.87
C PRO A 401 6.38 3.07 -17.05
N ASP A 402 6.76 1.80 -16.98
CA ASP A 402 7.97 1.33 -16.31
C ASP A 402 8.68 0.24 -17.14
N ARG A 403 9.68 -0.43 -16.54
CA ARG A 403 10.40 -1.54 -17.20
C ARG A 403 9.54 -2.80 -17.43
N PHE A 404 8.41 -2.93 -16.76
CA PHE A 404 7.51 -4.08 -16.87
C PHE A 404 6.35 -3.81 -17.82
N SER A 405 5.93 -2.53 -17.96
CA SER A 405 4.85 -2.11 -18.85
C SER A 405 5.21 -0.81 -19.56
N ALA A 406 5.47 -0.89 -20.88
CA ALA A 406 5.81 0.26 -21.69
C ALA A 406 4.69 1.32 -21.80
N THR A 407 3.44 0.94 -21.50
CA THR A 407 2.26 1.82 -21.52
C THR A 407 1.73 2.16 -20.14
N GLY A 408 2.40 1.67 -19.08
CA GLY A 408 1.87 1.71 -17.72
C GLY A 408 0.70 0.75 -17.52
N GLN A 409 0.03 0.85 -16.37
CA GLN A 409 -1.16 0.06 -16.08
C GLN A 409 -2.34 0.97 -15.82
N VAL A 410 -3.49 0.58 -16.30
CA VAL A 410 -4.79 1.23 -16.08
C VAL A 410 -5.65 0.27 -15.25
N TRP A 411 -5.98 0.64 -14.02
CA TRP A 411 -6.73 -0.26 -13.12
C TRP A 411 -8.23 -0.10 -13.23
N GLY A 412 -8.71 1.05 -13.76
CA GLY A 412 -10.14 1.30 -14.00
C GLY A 412 -10.93 1.74 -12.77
N ASN A 413 -10.33 1.75 -11.60
CA ASN A 413 -10.95 2.22 -10.36
C ASN A 413 -11.00 3.76 -10.37
N PRO A 414 -12.10 4.41 -9.95
CA PRO A 414 -12.11 5.85 -9.75
C PRO A 414 -11.12 6.24 -8.65
N THR A 415 -10.42 7.36 -8.82
CA THR A 415 -9.60 7.93 -7.76
C THR A 415 -10.48 8.56 -6.68
N TYR A 416 -9.90 8.83 -5.50
CA TYR A 416 -10.62 9.46 -4.40
C TYR A 416 -10.66 10.99 -4.53
N ASN A 417 -11.77 11.59 -4.15
CA ASN A 417 -11.89 13.04 -3.94
C ASN A 417 -11.35 13.41 -2.55
N TRP A 418 -10.02 13.42 -2.40
CA TRP A 418 -9.37 13.67 -1.12
C TRP A 418 -9.69 15.05 -0.53
N ASP A 419 -9.98 16.05 -1.37
CA ASP A 419 -10.38 17.38 -0.90
C ASP A 419 -11.76 17.38 -0.25
N HIS A 420 -12.69 16.58 -0.74
CA HIS A 420 -13.99 16.39 -0.12
C HIS A 420 -13.83 15.61 1.20
N MET A 421 -13.14 14.49 1.17
CA MET A 421 -12.90 13.64 2.34
C MET A 421 -12.16 14.37 3.47
N ARG A 422 -11.22 15.26 3.15
CA ARG A 422 -10.55 16.11 4.16
C ARG A 422 -11.54 17.02 4.86
N LYS A 423 -12.47 17.60 4.13
CA LYS A 423 -13.47 18.54 4.69
C LYS A 423 -14.48 17.86 5.60
N ASP A 424 -14.83 16.62 5.33
CA ASP A 424 -15.74 15.83 6.16
C ASP A 424 -15.03 15.07 7.30
N GLY A 425 -13.68 15.16 7.39
CA GLY A 425 -12.87 14.47 8.40
C GLY A 425 -12.62 13.01 8.10
N TYR A 426 -12.63 12.61 6.82
CA TYR A 426 -12.37 11.26 6.33
C TYR A 426 -13.39 10.20 6.81
N VAL A 427 -14.64 10.58 7.00
CA VAL A 427 -15.68 9.71 7.58
C VAL A 427 -15.78 8.37 6.88
N TRP A 428 -15.76 8.33 5.54
CA TRP A 428 -15.83 7.09 4.77
C TRP A 428 -14.63 6.16 5.03
N TRP A 429 -13.40 6.71 5.04
CA TRP A 429 -12.20 5.92 5.33
C TRP A 429 -12.16 5.43 6.78
N LEU A 430 -12.59 6.23 7.73
CA LEU A 430 -12.71 5.83 9.13
C LEU A 430 -13.74 4.70 9.30
N ALA A 431 -14.86 4.77 8.60
CA ALA A 431 -15.84 3.67 8.58
C ALA A 431 -15.24 2.38 7.98
N ARG A 432 -14.47 2.49 6.90
CA ARG A 432 -13.79 1.35 6.28
C ARG A 432 -12.74 0.73 7.21
N LEU A 433 -11.92 1.55 7.87
CA LEU A 433 -10.94 1.07 8.86
C LEU A 433 -11.65 0.42 10.06
N ARG A 434 -12.72 1.04 10.58
CA ARG A 434 -13.52 0.47 11.68
C ARG A 434 -14.07 -0.91 11.30
N ARG A 435 -14.60 -1.07 10.10
CA ARG A 435 -15.07 -2.35 9.57
C ARG A 435 -13.92 -3.37 9.53
N SER A 436 -12.78 -2.99 9.03
CA SER A 436 -11.60 -3.86 8.91
C SER A 436 -11.05 -4.27 10.27
N PHE A 437 -10.98 -3.36 11.25
CA PHE A 437 -10.53 -3.67 12.62
C PHE A 437 -11.54 -4.52 13.40
N LYS A 438 -12.80 -4.56 12.96
CA LYS A 438 -13.80 -5.53 13.48
C LYS A 438 -13.59 -6.94 12.91
N LEU A 439 -13.15 -7.03 11.65
CA LEU A 439 -12.94 -8.31 10.97
C LEU A 439 -11.57 -8.93 11.28
N TYR A 440 -10.53 -8.11 11.50
CA TYR A 440 -9.15 -8.57 11.54
C TYR A 440 -8.39 -8.02 12.75
N ASP A 441 -7.39 -8.77 13.20
CA ASP A 441 -6.48 -8.34 14.28
C ASP A 441 -5.40 -7.38 13.77
N ARG A 442 -5.02 -7.56 12.50
CA ARG A 442 -4.10 -6.69 11.74
C ARG A 442 -4.57 -6.59 10.30
N VAL A 443 -4.12 -5.54 9.62
CA VAL A 443 -4.57 -5.25 8.25
C VAL A 443 -3.38 -4.81 7.40
N ARG A 444 -3.18 -5.48 6.27
CA ARG A 444 -2.33 -5.00 5.19
C ARG A 444 -3.09 -3.93 4.41
N LEU A 445 -2.52 -2.73 4.31
CA LEU A 445 -3.00 -1.69 3.41
C LEU A 445 -2.30 -1.84 2.08
N ASP A 446 -3.05 -2.28 1.09
CA ASP A 446 -2.59 -2.41 -0.29
C ASP A 446 -2.29 -1.05 -0.89
N HIS A 447 -1.24 -0.99 -1.73
CA HIS A 447 -0.78 0.22 -2.42
C HIS A 447 -0.62 1.45 -1.51
N PHE A 448 0.10 1.29 -0.39
CA PHE A 448 0.27 2.37 0.60
C PHE A 448 0.88 3.66 0.00
N LEU A 449 1.65 3.54 -1.07
CA LEU A 449 2.22 4.69 -1.78
C LEU A 449 1.15 5.70 -2.19
N GLY A 450 -0.04 5.22 -2.56
CA GLY A 450 -1.18 6.03 -2.98
C GLY A 450 -1.72 6.98 -1.91
N PHE A 451 -1.45 6.71 -0.62
CA PHE A 451 -1.79 7.65 0.46
C PHE A 451 -0.85 8.84 0.53
N HIS A 452 0.35 8.73 -0.03
CA HIS A 452 1.26 9.88 -0.19
C HIS A 452 1.01 10.58 -1.52
N ASN A 453 1.10 9.82 -2.62
CA ASN A 453 0.80 10.29 -3.96
C ASN A 453 0.27 9.14 -4.80
N TYR A 454 -0.78 9.41 -5.56
CA TYR A 454 -1.41 8.45 -6.45
C TYR A 454 -1.27 8.88 -7.90
N PHE A 455 -1.31 7.91 -8.81
CA PHE A 455 -1.19 8.19 -10.23
C PHE A 455 -2.59 8.23 -10.85
N ALA A 456 -2.97 9.41 -11.33
CA ALA A 456 -4.28 9.72 -11.87
C ALA A 456 -4.22 9.74 -13.39
N ILE A 457 -5.07 8.94 -14.04
CA ILE A 457 -5.18 8.83 -15.49
C ILE A 457 -6.53 9.40 -15.90
N PRO A 458 -6.60 10.35 -16.87
CA PRO A 458 -7.87 10.79 -17.42
C PRO A 458 -8.67 9.59 -17.95
N ALA A 459 -9.98 9.56 -17.72
CA ALA A 459 -10.82 8.46 -18.19
C ALA A 459 -10.69 8.27 -19.72
N GLY A 460 -10.46 7.03 -20.14
CA GLY A 460 -10.18 6.69 -21.54
C GLY A 460 -8.72 6.88 -21.98
N GLY A 461 -7.85 7.40 -21.11
CA GLY A 461 -6.40 7.51 -21.33
C GLY A 461 -5.65 6.21 -21.04
N THR A 462 -4.34 6.27 -21.25
CA THR A 462 -3.36 5.23 -20.94
C THR A 462 -2.47 5.65 -19.77
N GLY A 463 -1.63 4.76 -19.24
CA GLY A 463 -0.64 5.11 -18.23
C GLY A 463 0.32 6.23 -18.65
N ALA A 464 0.51 6.45 -19.95
CA ALA A 464 1.33 7.56 -20.45
C ALA A 464 0.67 8.94 -20.29
N ASP A 465 -0.66 8.99 -20.16
CA ASP A 465 -1.44 10.23 -20.08
C ASP A 465 -1.66 10.69 -18.63
N GLY A 466 -1.25 9.86 -17.65
CA GLY A 466 -1.51 10.12 -16.25
C GLY A 466 -0.53 11.11 -15.60
N THR A 467 -0.91 11.58 -14.43
CA THR A 467 -0.12 12.49 -13.59
C THR A 467 -0.13 12.08 -12.12
N TRP A 468 0.97 12.37 -11.41
CA TRP A 468 1.04 12.17 -9.97
C TRP A 468 0.28 13.26 -9.22
N MET A 469 -0.67 12.84 -8.40
CA MET A 469 -1.51 13.69 -7.56
C MET A 469 -1.22 13.43 -6.07
N PRO A 470 -1.36 14.45 -5.20
CA PRO A 470 -1.15 14.27 -3.76
C PRO A 470 -2.27 13.45 -3.13
N GLY A 471 -1.92 12.46 -2.31
CA GLY A 471 -2.83 11.72 -1.45
C GLY A 471 -3.16 12.48 -0.16
N PRO A 472 -3.88 11.85 0.80
CA PRO A 472 -4.29 12.46 2.07
C PRO A 472 -3.10 12.69 3.03
N GLY A 473 -2.00 11.98 2.82
CA GLY A 473 -0.83 12.06 3.69
C GLY A 473 -1.11 11.54 5.10
N ILE A 474 -0.40 12.09 6.07
CA ILE A 474 -0.48 11.67 7.48
C ILE A 474 -1.82 12.03 8.14
N GLU A 475 -2.54 13.03 7.63
CA GLU A 475 -3.79 13.53 8.24
C GLU A 475 -4.83 12.42 8.43
N LEU A 476 -5.02 11.57 7.42
CA LEU A 476 -5.94 10.42 7.52
C LEU A 476 -5.54 9.49 8.68
N PHE A 477 -4.27 9.16 8.80
CA PHE A 477 -3.79 8.22 9.81
C PHE A 477 -3.78 8.83 11.21
N GLN A 478 -3.55 10.13 11.34
CA GLN A 478 -3.72 10.86 12.60
C GLN A 478 -5.18 10.84 13.05
N ARG A 479 -6.13 11.10 12.14
CA ARG A 479 -7.56 11.00 12.44
C ARG A 479 -7.95 9.57 12.85
N ALA A 480 -7.43 8.57 12.14
CA ALA A 480 -7.66 7.17 12.52
C ALA A 480 -7.07 6.83 13.91
N PHE A 481 -5.87 7.34 14.21
CA PHE A 481 -5.26 7.14 15.53
C PHE A 481 -6.02 7.83 16.65
N GLU A 482 -6.53 9.05 16.42
CA GLU A 482 -7.38 9.76 17.38
C GLU A 482 -8.66 8.96 17.70
N GLU A 483 -9.20 8.24 16.75
CA GLU A 483 -10.44 7.47 16.92
C GLU A 483 -10.22 6.06 17.47
N PHE A 484 -9.20 5.36 17.00
CA PHE A 484 -8.99 3.94 17.28
C PHE A 484 -7.81 3.66 18.22
N GLY A 485 -6.96 4.66 18.53
CA GLY A 485 -5.68 4.43 19.19
C GLY A 485 -4.66 3.78 18.24
N PRO A 486 -3.69 2.99 18.75
CA PRO A 486 -2.66 2.37 17.92
C PRO A 486 -3.24 1.50 16.81
N LEU A 487 -2.86 1.82 15.56
CA LEU A 487 -3.41 1.23 14.35
C LEU A 487 -2.75 -0.12 14.03
N PRO A 488 -3.50 -1.20 13.85
CA PRO A 488 -2.97 -2.52 13.53
C PRO A 488 -2.68 -2.66 12.02
N LEU A 489 -1.92 -1.71 11.44
CA LEU A 489 -1.70 -1.63 10.00
C LEU A 489 -0.30 -2.11 9.61
N ILE A 490 -0.21 -2.79 8.48
CA ILE A 490 1.03 -3.13 7.75
C ILE A 490 0.91 -2.45 6.39
N ALA A 491 1.91 -1.66 6.02
CA ALA A 491 1.87 -0.92 4.76
C ALA A 491 2.47 -1.75 3.61
N GLU A 492 1.73 -1.90 2.51
CA GLU A 492 2.34 -2.40 1.29
C GLU A 492 3.08 -1.24 0.61
N ASP A 493 4.39 -1.24 0.75
CA ASP A 493 5.30 -0.20 0.27
C ASP A 493 6.19 -0.69 -0.90
N LEU A 494 5.66 -1.61 -1.71
CA LEU A 494 6.36 -2.11 -2.89
C LEU A 494 6.37 -1.07 -4.02
N GLY A 495 7.42 -1.08 -4.84
CA GLY A 495 7.60 -0.13 -5.95
C GLY A 495 8.63 0.97 -5.67
N ILE A 496 8.47 2.13 -6.30
CA ILE A 496 9.43 3.23 -6.20
C ILE A 496 9.16 4.06 -4.95
N LEU A 497 9.96 3.85 -3.91
CA LEU A 497 9.89 4.62 -2.67
C LEU A 497 10.56 5.99 -2.83
N THR A 498 9.76 7.02 -3.03
CA THR A 498 10.25 8.41 -3.01
C THR A 498 10.57 8.88 -1.58
N PRO A 499 11.39 9.94 -1.40
CA PRO A 499 11.64 10.50 -0.07
C PRO A 499 10.36 10.86 0.71
N GLY A 500 9.32 11.31 0.02
CA GLY A 500 8.04 11.65 0.64
C GLY A 500 7.26 10.42 1.11
N VAL A 501 7.28 9.32 0.36
CA VAL A 501 6.67 8.05 0.79
C VAL A 501 7.38 7.51 2.03
N ARG A 502 8.73 7.52 2.02
CA ARG A 502 9.53 7.11 3.20
C ARG A 502 9.22 7.99 4.41
N ALA A 503 9.08 9.29 4.20
CA ALA A 503 8.72 10.22 5.26
C ALA A 503 7.33 9.93 5.84
N LEU A 504 6.33 9.65 5.01
CA LEU A 504 4.99 9.27 5.45
C LEU A 504 5.02 7.96 6.25
N LEU A 505 5.67 6.94 5.72
CA LEU A 505 5.80 5.63 6.37
C LEU A 505 6.47 5.77 7.74
N ALA A 506 7.60 6.47 7.80
CA ALA A 506 8.35 6.72 9.02
C ALA A 506 7.56 7.57 10.04
N SER A 507 6.83 8.59 9.59
CA SER A 507 5.99 9.43 10.46
C SER A 507 4.79 8.68 11.05
N CYS A 508 4.21 7.75 10.29
CA CYS A 508 3.18 6.83 10.82
C CYS A 508 3.80 5.75 11.71
N GLY A 509 5.06 5.41 11.49
CA GLY A 509 5.75 4.29 12.13
C GLY A 509 5.18 2.93 11.72
N PHE A 510 4.57 2.83 10.52
CA PHE A 510 4.06 1.56 10.00
C PHE A 510 5.19 0.69 9.48
N SER A 511 5.08 -0.62 9.75
CA SER A 511 5.93 -1.61 9.11
C SER A 511 5.55 -1.77 7.66
N GLY A 512 6.53 -1.63 6.77
CA GLY A 512 6.41 -1.96 5.36
C GLY A 512 6.62 -3.45 5.11
N MET A 513 6.69 -3.82 3.84
CA MET A 513 6.92 -5.18 3.37
C MET A 513 8.32 -5.34 2.78
N ASP A 514 8.96 -6.48 3.03
CA ASP A 514 10.19 -6.92 2.38
C ASP A 514 9.91 -8.28 1.71
N VAL A 515 9.86 -8.30 0.37
CA VAL A 515 9.51 -9.50 -0.40
C VAL A 515 10.76 -10.06 -1.04
N LEU A 516 11.08 -11.33 -0.77
CA LEU A 516 12.35 -11.94 -1.16
C LEU A 516 12.63 -11.89 -2.67
N GLU A 517 11.60 -11.96 -3.51
CA GLU A 517 11.78 -11.82 -4.97
C GLU A 517 12.35 -10.44 -5.38
N PHE A 518 12.15 -9.41 -4.55
CA PHE A 518 12.61 -8.03 -4.79
C PHE A 518 13.79 -7.62 -3.90
N ALA A 519 14.40 -8.60 -3.21
CA ALA A 519 15.53 -8.34 -2.33
C ALA A 519 16.73 -7.76 -3.08
N ASP A 520 17.42 -6.83 -2.45
CA ASP A 520 18.65 -6.20 -2.92
C ASP A 520 19.94 -6.89 -2.42
N TYR A 521 19.79 -8.09 -1.85
CA TYR A 521 20.85 -8.95 -1.32
C TYR A 521 20.74 -10.37 -1.90
N ASP A 522 21.83 -11.16 -1.85
CA ASP A 522 21.79 -12.55 -2.29
C ASP A 522 21.11 -13.44 -1.23
N ILE A 523 19.83 -13.77 -1.47
CA ILE A 523 19.01 -14.57 -0.58
C ILE A 523 19.49 -16.01 -0.40
N ARG A 524 20.41 -16.49 -1.26
CA ARG A 524 21.01 -17.85 -1.14
C ARG A 524 22.13 -17.90 -0.10
N GLU A 525 22.80 -16.76 0.11
CA GLU A 525 23.93 -16.66 1.04
C GLU A 525 23.47 -16.19 2.40
N GLN A 526 22.64 -15.16 2.45
CA GLN A 526 22.14 -14.61 3.71
C GLN A 526 20.89 -13.73 3.50
N ILE A 527 19.93 -13.84 4.41
CA ILE A 527 18.74 -13.01 4.44
C ILE A 527 18.95 -11.82 5.38
N TRP A 528 18.94 -10.63 4.80
CA TRP A 528 19.07 -9.35 5.47
C TRP A 528 17.80 -8.51 5.31
N PRO A 529 16.74 -8.79 6.09
CA PRO A 529 15.53 -7.98 6.00
C PRO A 529 15.81 -6.55 6.47
N HIS A 530 15.14 -5.60 5.85
CA HIS A 530 15.12 -4.23 6.36
C HIS A 530 14.50 -4.19 7.75
N ASN A 531 15.07 -3.36 8.63
CA ASN A 531 14.55 -3.19 9.98
C ASN A 531 13.08 -2.74 9.91
N GLU A 532 12.25 -3.30 10.81
CA GLU A 532 10.85 -2.93 10.98
C GLU A 532 9.91 -3.27 9.81
N LYS A 533 10.40 -3.96 8.78
CA LYS A 533 9.56 -4.52 7.73
C LYS A 533 9.08 -5.93 8.10
N VAL A 534 7.93 -6.31 7.53
CA VAL A 534 7.45 -7.69 7.54
C VAL A 534 8.10 -8.42 6.38
N LEU A 535 8.82 -9.49 6.66
CA LEU A 535 9.48 -10.29 5.64
C LEU A 535 8.49 -11.28 5.01
N TYR A 536 8.36 -11.24 3.70
CA TYR A 536 7.51 -12.14 2.93
C TYR A 536 8.37 -13.05 2.05
N THR A 537 8.12 -14.37 2.08
CA THR A 537 8.77 -15.30 1.14
C THR A 537 8.31 -15.04 -0.29
N SER A 538 7.02 -14.86 -0.46
CA SER A 538 6.35 -14.43 -1.69
C SER A 538 4.97 -13.85 -1.35
N THR A 539 4.23 -13.33 -2.33
CA THR A 539 2.87 -12.83 -2.18
C THR A 539 1.94 -13.46 -3.22
N HIS A 540 0.64 -13.25 -3.07
CA HIS A 540 -0.34 -13.76 -4.05
C HIS A 540 -0.15 -13.22 -5.48
N ASP A 541 0.58 -12.10 -5.64
CA ASP A 541 0.86 -11.44 -6.93
C ASP A 541 2.24 -11.77 -7.50
N THR A 542 3.13 -12.37 -6.69
CA THR A 542 4.47 -12.75 -7.13
C THR A 542 4.53 -14.22 -7.54
N SER A 543 5.67 -14.66 -8.01
CA SER A 543 5.93 -16.08 -8.17
C SER A 543 5.91 -16.80 -6.84
N THR A 544 5.64 -18.11 -6.86
CA THR A 544 5.97 -18.96 -5.71
C THR A 544 7.48 -18.97 -5.51
N LEU A 545 7.92 -19.22 -4.29
CA LEU A 545 9.36 -19.27 -4.00
C LEU A 545 10.09 -20.36 -4.81
N VAL A 546 9.45 -21.50 -5.08
CA VAL A 546 9.99 -22.55 -5.96
C VAL A 546 10.11 -22.04 -7.39
N GLY A 547 9.07 -21.43 -7.95
CA GLY A 547 9.11 -20.85 -9.29
C GLY A 547 10.16 -19.75 -9.43
N PHE A 548 10.31 -18.90 -8.42
CA PHE A 548 11.38 -17.90 -8.37
C PHE A 548 12.78 -18.55 -8.34
N CYS A 549 13.01 -19.54 -7.49
CA CYS A 549 14.28 -20.27 -7.41
C CYS A 549 14.62 -20.95 -8.74
N GLN A 550 13.63 -21.56 -9.38
CA GLN A 550 13.82 -22.24 -10.66
C GLN A 550 14.30 -21.29 -11.75
N ARG A 551 13.66 -20.12 -11.88
CA ARG A 551 14.04 -19.13 -12.89
C ARG A 551 15.35 -18.42 -12.61
N SER A 552 15.63 -18.15 -11.33
CA SER A 552 16.74 -17.27 -10.95
C SER A 552 18.04 -18.01 -10.65
N PHE A 553 17.98 -19.28 -10.20
CA PHE A 553 19.13 -19.95 -9.61
C PHE A 553 19.38 -21.37 -10.14
N CYS A 554 18.44 -21.97 -10.86
CA CYS A 554 18.58 -23.33 -11.38
C CYS A 554 18.78 -23.35 -12.91
N SER A 555 19.45 -24.35 -13.43
CA SER A 555 19.44 -24.63 -14.87
C SER A 555 18.12 -25.28 -15.28
N ASP A 556 17.66 -25.03 -16.49
CA ASP A 556 16.32 -25.20 -17.10
C ASP A 556 15.50 -26.49 -16.82
N SER A 557 15.77 -27.30 -15.82
CA SER A 557 14.93 -28.46 -15.48
C SER A 557 15.18 -29.08 -14.11
N ASP A 558 15.90 -28.45 -13.21
CA ASP A 558 16.16 -29.07 -11.89
C ASP A 558 15.14 -28.57 -10.83
N GLU A 559 13.90 -29.05 -10.96
CA GLU A 559 12.83 -28.84 -9.99
C GLU A 559 13.23 -29.27 -8.57
N HIS A 560 14.03 -30.32 -8.46
CA HIS A 560 14.47 -30.85 -7.17
C HIS A 560 15.41 -29.85 -6.47
N GLN A 561 16.33 -29.24 -7.22
CA GLN A 561 17.23 -28.21 -6.70
C GLN A 561 16.44 -26.94 -6.32
N ALA A 562 15.45 -26.54 -7.10
CA ALA A 562 14.60 -25.38 -6.80
C ALA A 562 13.82 -25.58 -5.49
N LYS A 563 13.22 -26.74 -5.28
CA LYS A 563 12.52 -27.11 -4.04
C LYS A 563 13.46 -27.15 -2.83
N TYR A 564 14.67 -27.68 -3.01
CA TYR A 564 15.69 -27.67 -1.95
C TYR A 564 16.08 -26.23 -1.57
N LEU A 565 16.37 -25.37 -2.55
CA LEU A 565 16.72 -23.97 -2.32
C LEU A 565 15.58 -23.21 -1.63
N ALA A 566 14.34 -23.37 -2.11
CA ALA A 566 13.18 -22.75 -1.50
C ALA A 566 13.02 -23.14 -0.01
N THR A 567 13.23 -24.41 0.32
CA THR A 567 13.17 -24.89 1.70
C THR A 567 14.27 -24.25 2.58
N GLU A 568 15.50 -24.15 2.06
CA GLU A 568 16.61 -23.52 2.78
C GLU A 568 16.39 -22.02 2.96
N ILE A 569 15.84 -21.33 1.97
CA ILE A 569 15.48 -19.90 2.04
C ILE A 569 14.40 -19.67 3.10
N ILE A 570 13.35 -20.50 3.16
CA ILE A 570 12.33 -20.44 4.21
C ILE A 570 12.98 -20.59 5.60
N ARG A 571 13.89 -21.56 5.77
CA ARG A 571 14.59 -21.76 7.04
C ARG A 571 15.41 -20.53 7.43
N GLN A 572 16.14 -19.92 6.50
CA GLN A 572 16.91 -18.70 6.74
C GLN A 572 15.99 -17.50 7.05
N ALA A 573 14.86 -17.39 6.34
CA ALA A 573 13.87 -16.35 6.62
C ALA A 573 13.33 -16.44 8.06
N LEU A 574 13.03 -17.65 8.51
CA LEU A 574 12.58 -17.90 9.89
C LEU A 574 13.68 -17.66 10.94
N ASP A 575 14.95 -17.90 10.60
CA ASP A 575 16.10 -17.63 11.47
C ASP A 575 16.50 -16.13 11.46
N SER A 576 16.05 -15.37 10.49
CA SER A 576 16.38 -13.95 10.31
C SER A 576 15.98 -13.05 11.48
N PRO A 577 16.54 -11.84 11.62
CA PRO A 577 16.17 -10.88 12.67
C PRO A 577 14.79 -10.22 12.45
N ALA A 578 14.11 -10.44 11.32
CA ALA A 578 12.79 -9.87 11.05
C ALA A 578 11.81 -10.14 12.21
N THR A 579 11.01 -9.15 12.57
CA THR A 579 10.01 -9.32 13.64
C THR A 579 8.92 -10.30 13.20
N LEU A 580 8.39 -10.16 12.01
CA LEU A 580 7.35 -11.03 11.46
C LEU A 580 7.78 -11.59 10.10
N VAL A 581 7.61 -12.90 9.92
CA VAL A 581 7.82 -13.60 8.64
C VAL A 581 6.50 -14.16 8.17
N MET A 582 6.09 -13.79 6.95
CA MET A 582 4.88 -14.28 6.30
C MET A 582 5.26 -15.16 5.10
N MET A 583 4.66 -16.32 5.00
CA MET A 583 4.97 -17.31 3.97
C MET A 583 3.69 -17.66 3.21
N GLN A 584 3.74 -17.72 1.87
CA GLN A 584 2.60 -18.27 1.14
C GLN A 584 2.42 -19.76 1.46
N LEU A 585 1.18 -20.21 1.49
CA LEU A 585 0.89 -21.64 1.66
C LEU A 585 1.54 -22.48 0.55
N GLN A 586 1.56 -21.98 -0.68
CA GLN A 586 2.21 -22.60 -1.82
C GLN A 586 3.72 -22.81 -1.59
N ASP A 587 4.40 -21.83 -1.00
CA ASP A 587 5.83 -21.92 -0.67
C ASP A 587 6.08 -23.00 0.38
N LEU A 588 5.23 -23.02 1.40
CA LEU A 588 5.27 -24.04 2.46
C LEU A 588 5.04 -25.46 1.90
N LEU A 589 4.20 -25.58 0.89
CA LEU A 589 3.91 -26.87 0.22
C LEU A 589 4.94 -27.20 -0.88
N CYS A 590 5.96 -26.35 -1.09
CA CYS A 590 6.99 -26.49 -2.13
C CYS A 590 6.40 -26.65 -3.54
N LEU A 591 5.39 -25.83 -3.86
CA LEU A 591 4.73 -25.83 -5.17
C LEU A 591 5.35 -24.75 -6.08
N ASP A 592 5.35 -25.02 -7.37
CA ASP A 592 5.80 -24.11 -8.41
C ASP A 592 4.72 -23.11 -8.86
N ASP A 593 5.00 -22.36 -9.92
CA ASP A 593 4.13 -21.30 -10.43
C ASP A 593 2.77 -21.76 -10.98
N ASP A 594 2.56 -23.06 -11.21
CA ASP A 594 1.23 -23.61 -11.54
C ASP A 594 0.24 -23.45 -10.37
N ALA A 595 0.76 -23.25 -9.15
CA ALA A 595 -0.02 -23.03 -7.96
C ALA A 595 -0.24 -21.54 -7.61
N ARG A 596 0.15 -20.60 -8.47
CA ARG A 596 -0.06 -19.16 -8.20
C ARG A 596 -1.52 -18.83 -8.00
N MET A 597 -1.79 -17.90 -7.07
CA MET A 597 -3.12 -17.39 -6.81
C MET A 597 -3.53 -16.36 -7.84
N ASN A 598 -2.61 -15.47 -8.20
CA ASN A 598 -2.83 -14.40 -9.16
C ASN A 598 -1.60 -14.19 -10.05
N VAL A 599 -1.85 -13.90 -11.31
CA VAL A 599 -0.85 -13.43 -12.29
C VAL A 599 -1.29 -12.04 -12.74
N PRO A 600 -0.65 -10.96 -12.24
CA PRO A 600 -1.02 -9.60 -12.59
C PRO A 600 -1.03 -9.37 -14.12
N GLY A 601 -2.07 -8.68 -14.61
CA GLY A 601 -2.25 -8.42 -16.04
C GLY A 601 -2.92 -9.56 -16.82
N VAL A 602 -3.22 -10.69 -16.21
CA VAL A 602 -3.99 -11.80 -16.79
C VAL A 602 -5.40 -11.78 -16.20
N ALA A 603 -6.43 -11.80 -17.05
CA ALA A 603 -7.82 -11.71 -16.60
C ALA A 603 -8.39 -13.06 -16.15
N GLU A 604 -8.00 -14.17 -16.75
CA GLU A 604 -8.59 -15.48 -16.53
C GLU A 604 -7.62 -16.44 -15.82
N GLY A 605 -8.16 -17.43 -15.10
CA GLY A 605 -7.39 -18.50 -14.45
C GLY A 605 -6.89 -18.16 -13.04
N ASN A 606 -7.03 -16.91 -12.60
CA ASN A 606 -6.65 -16.46 -11.26
C ASN A 606 -7.69 -16.84 -10.20
N TRP A 607 -7.32 -16.73 -8.92
CA TRP A 607 -8.19 -16.84 -7.73
C TRP A 607 -8.83 -18.22 -7.52
N SER A 608 -8.39 -19.25 -8.25
CA SER A 608 -9.02 -20.58 -8.28
C SER A 608 -8.18 -21.69 -7.64
N TRP A 609 -6.94 -21.43 -7.30
CA TRP A 609 -6.05 -22.44 -6.72
C TRP A 609 -6.55 -22.93 -5.36
N GLN A 610 -6.44 -24.25 -5.12
CA GLN A 610 -6.81 -24.91 -3.87
C GLN A 610 -5.70 -25.84 -3.39
N ALA A 611 -5.47 -25.84 -2.09
CA ALA A 611 -4.51 -26.72 -1.44
C ALA A 611 -5.06 -28.17 -1.36
N ASN A 612 -4.11 -29.11 -1.31
CA ASN A 612 -4.39 -30.51 -1.02
C ASN A 612 -4.22 -30.77 0.49
N GLU A 613 -5.20 -31.41 1.12
CA GLU A 613 -5.19 -31.72 2.57
C GLU A 613 -3.96 -32.58 2.97
N ASP A 614 -3.62 -33.60 2.16
CA ASP A 614 -2.50 -34.50 2.46
C ASP A 614 -1.16 -33.73 2.49
N LEU A 615 -0.97 -32.75 1.59
CA LEU A 615 0.23 -31.92 1.55
C LEU A 615 0.33 -31.01 2.79
N ILE A 616 -0.80 -30.47 3.27
CA ILE A 616 -0.82 -29.64 4.48
C ILE A 616 -0.35 -30.46 5.69
N CYS A 617 -0.88 -31.68 5.86
CA CYS A 617 -0.50 -32.58 6.96
C CYS A 617 0.97 -33.00 6.91
N ASP A 618 1.55 -33.18 5.73
CA ASP A 618 2.97 -33.54 5.58
C ASP A 618 3.90 -32.38 5.94
N TYR A 619 3.49 -31.17 5.62
CA TYR A 619 4.29 -29.98 5.88
C TYR A 619 4.26 -29.58 7.37
N GLU A 620 3.13 -29.75 8.05
CA GLU A 620 2.95 -29.47 9.47
C GLU A 620 4.11 -30.00 10.32
N ARG A 621 4.51 -31.25 10.07
CA ARG A 621 5.60 -31.91 10.81
C ARG A 621 6.99 -31.32 10.56
N LYS A 622 7.22 -30.74 9.36
CA LYS A 622 8.51 -30.18 8.98
C LYS A 622 8.73 -28.79 9.55
N ILE A 623 7.71 -27.93 9.49
CA ILE A 623 7.86 -26.54 9.90
C ILE A 623 7.87 -26.36 11.43
N ALA A 624 7.14 -27.17 12.18
CA ALA A 624 7.09 -27.09 13.63
C ALA A 624 8.48 -27.19 14.29
N GLY A 625 9.36 -28.04 13.76
CA GLY A 625 10.75 -28.14 14.19
C GLY A 625 11.52 -26.84 13.98
N VAL A 626 11.47 -26.29 12.75
CA VAL A 626 12.17 -25.06 12.38
C VAL A 626 11.68 -23.85 13.19
N LEU A 627 10.36 -23.73 13.37
CA LEU A 627 9.79 -22.64 14.18
C LEU A 627 10.25 -22.69 15.64
N SER A 628 10.32 -23.89 16.22
CA SER A 628 10.82 -24.09 17.59
C SER A 628 12.29 -23.71 17.72
N GLU A 629 13.14 -24.11 16.77
CA GLU A 629 14.57 -23.81 16.75
C GLU A 629 14.85 -22.30 16.60
N THR A 630 14.03 -21.58 15.82
CA THR A 630 14.21 -20.15 15.52
C THR A 630 13.51 -19.21 16.53
N GLY A 631 12.86 -19.76 17.54
CA GLY A 631 12.14 -18.99 18.57
C GLY A 631 10.96 -18.18 18.02
N ARG A 632 10.31 -18.70 16.97
CA ARG A 632 9.12 -18.08 16.36
C ARG A 632 7.83 -18.80 16.70
N THR A 633 7.91 -19.86 17.49
CA THR A 633 6.72 -20.49 18.04
C THR A 633 6.01 -19.55 18.99
N ARG A 634 4.71 -19.70 19.06
CA ARG A 634 3.90 -19.09 20.10
C ARG A 634 4.43 -19.50 21.49
N ALA A 635 4.58 -18.52 22.39
CA ALA A 635 4.91 -18.76 23.80
C ALA A 635 3.74 -19.41 24.54
#